data_30a34aa56df24db34a236b736415383f
#
_entry.id   30a34aa56df24db34a236b736415383f
#
_cell.length_a   1.000
_cell.length_b   1.000
_cell.length_c   1.000
_cell.angle_alpha   90.00
_cell.angle_beta   90.00
_cell.angle_gamma   90.00
#
_symmetry.space_group_name_H-M   'P 1'
#
loop_
_entity.id
_entity.type
_entity.pdbx_description
1 polymer ?
#
loop_
_entity_poly.entity_id
_entity_poly.type
_entity_poly.pdbx_seq_one_letter_code
_entity_poly.pdbx_strand_id
1 'polypeptide(L)'
;IELSLTQQFHLARKLVMKTVDNFLPHADKIILGGVPGNHGEFRSGKASVTTNRLDNADTMHLEICGEIMDKNPRYKKVNVQVADGFHQVFDIFGKKVAITHGHMTTGGASPEGKIIKWWQGQMFGWLPSGEAEILITGHYHHPRLMQQGKRTWIQCPSIDASDDFTARTGLWNEPGVLSLTVD
;
A
#
# COMPACT_ATOMS: atom_id res chain seq x y z
N ILE A 1 -7.19 -9.20 -19.56
CA ILE A 1 -7.76 -8.06 -18.80
C ILE A 1 -9.03 -7.64 -19.53
N GLU A 2 -10.18 -7.76 -18.88
CA GLU A 2 -11.48 -7.44 -19.49
C GLU A 2 -11.81 -5.95 -19.49
N LEU A 3 -11.20 -5.17 -18.58
CA LEU A 3 -11.45 -3.74 -18.42
C LEU A 3 -10.35 -2.90 -19.06
N SER A 4 -10.74 -1.82 -19.76
CA SER A 4 -9.79 -0.79 -20.17
C SER A 4 -9.15 -0.10 -18.95
N LEU A 5 -7.99 0.53 -19.12
CA LEU A 5 -7.30 1.25 -18.02
C LEU A 5 -8.22 2.27 -17.36
N THR A 6 -8.96 3.06 -18.13
CA THR A 6 -9.93 4.03 -17.60
C THR A 6 -11.03 3.36 -16.76
N GLN A 7 -11.54 2.22 -17.23
CA GLN A 7 -12.54 1.46 -16.48
C GLN A 7 -11.99 0.90 -15.18
N GLN A 8 -10.72 0.45 -15.18
CA GLN A 8 -10.04 0.00 -13.96
C GLN A 8 -9.94 1.13 -12.94
N PHE A 9 -9.53 2.34 -13.34
CA PHE A 9 -9.49 3.50 -12.45
C PHE A 9 -10.85 3.86 -11.89
N HIS A 10 -11.89 3.85 -12.73
CA HIS A 10 -13.25 4.14 -12.26
C HIS A 10 -13.74 3.09 -11.25
N LEU A 11 -13.44 1.81 -11.49
CA LEU A 11 -13.81 0.73 -10.58
C LEU A 11 -13.04 0.84 -9.26
N ALA A 12 -11.72 1.04 -9.30
CA ALA A 12 -10.88 1.19 -8.11
C ALA A 12 -11.40 2.33 -7.22
N ARG A 13 -11.70 3.51 -7.81
CA ARG A 13 -12.27 4.63 -7.06
C ARG A 13 -13.60 4.27 -6.41
N LYS A 14 -14.51 3.62 -7.14
CA LYS A 14 -15.80 3.18 -6.56
C LYS A 14 -15.59 2.22 -5.40
N LEU A 15 -14.63 1.31 -5.50
CA LEU A 15 -14.33 0.35 -4.43
C LEU A 15 -13.75 1.05 -3.20
N VAL A 16 -12.81 1.99 -3.37
CA VAL A 16 -12.26 2.78 -2.27
C VAL A 16 -13.36 3.58 -1.58
N MET A 17 -14.17 4.33 -2.34
CA MET A 17 -15.28 5.11 -1.79
C MET A 17 -16.28 4.22 -1.04
N LYS A 18 -16.65 3.08 -1.61
CA LYS A 18 -17.56 2.12 -0.97
C LYS A 18 -16.97 1.54 0.32
N THR A 19 -15.68 1.26 0.33
CA THR A 19 -14.97 0.76 1.52
C THR A 19 -15.05 1.81 2.63
N VAL A 20 -14.72 3.06 2.34
CA VAL A 20 -14.84 4.16 3.30
C VAL A 20 -16.28 4.31 3.78
N ASP A 21 -17.26 4.30 2.87
CA ASP A 21 -18.69 4.38 3.21
C ASP A 21 -19.14 3.30 4.20
N ASN A 22 -18.60 2.08 4.05
CA ASN A 22 -18.91 0.97 4.95
C ASN A 22 -18.34 1.18 6.37
N PHE A 23 -17.20 1.86 6.49
CA PHE A 23 -16.57 2.16 7.79
C PHE A 23 -17.16 3.40 8.49
N LEU A 24 -17.74 4.35 7.75
CA LEU A 24 -18.25 5.61 8.32
C LEU A 24 -19.18 5.44 9.53
N PRO A 25 -20.14 4.48 9.56
CA PRO A 25 -21.01 4.30 10.71
C PRO A 25 -20.31 3.73 11.94
N HIS A 26 -19.13 3.11 11.76
CA HIS A 26 -18.48 2.28 12.77
C HIS A 26 -17.20 2.90 13.33
N ALA A 27 -16.75 4.04 12.78
CA ALA A 27 -15.51 4.70 13.18
C ALA A 27 -15.74 6.17 13.55
N ASP A 28 -15.04 6.66 14.56
CA ASP A 28 -14.99 8.08 14.91
C ASP A 28 -14.02 8.85 14.04
N LYS A 29 -12.97 8.18 13.57
CA LYS A 29 -11.95 8.71 12.65
C LYS A 29 -11.53 7.64 11.67
N ILE A 30 -11.37 8.01 10.41
CA ILE A 30 -10.84 7.16 9.36
C ILE A 30 -9.59 7.84 8.77
N ILE A 31 -8.50 7.12 8.65
CA ILE A 31 -7.34 7.53 7.88
C ILE A 31 -7.29 6.67 6.63
N LEU A 32 -7.38 7.30 5.48
CA LEU A 32 -7.19 6.66 4.18
C LEU A 32 -5.82 7.04 3.65
N GLY A 33 -4.93 6.09 3.49
CA GLY A 33 -3.58 6.32 2.99
C GLY A 33 -3.11 5.24 2.04
N GLY A 34 -2.06 5.52 1.30
CA GLY A 34 -1.49 4.59 0.34
C GLY A 34 -0.11 5.02 -0.14
N VAL A 35 0.59 4.10 -0.77
CA VAL A 35 1.94 4.29 -1.31
C VAL A 35 1.98 3.87 -2.77
N PRO A 36 2.84 4.47 -3.60
CA PRO A 36 2.94 4.12 -5.01
C PRO A 36 3.46 2.69 -5.19
N GLY A 37 2.81 1.93 -6.08
CA GLY A 37 3.26 0.62 -6.55
C GLY A 37 3.90 0.68 -7.94
N ASN A 38 4.60 -0.38 -8.33
CA ASN A 38 5.28 -0.44 -9.63
C ASN A 38 4.31 -0.58 -10.82
N HIS A 39 3.08 -1.02 -10.60
CA HIS A 39 2.06 -1.09 -11.65
C HIS A 39 1.36 0.25 -11.89
N GLY A 40 1.41 1.16 -10.92
CA GLY A 40 0.90 2.52 -11.04
C GLY A 40 1.82 3.49 -11.78
N GLU A 41 3.06 3.11 -12.09
CA GLU A 41 4.00 3.97 -12.81
C GLU A 41 3.52 4.35 -14.21
N PHE A 42 3.57 5.63 -14.52
CA PHE A 42 3.35 6.09 -15.90
C PHE A 42 4.55 5.73 -16.77
N ARG A 43 4.30 5.10 -17.92
CA ARG A 43 5.35 4.61 -18.83
C ARG A 43 5.05 4.99 -20.27
N SER A 44 6.11 5.30 -21.03
CA SER A 44 6.10 5.39 -22.47
C SER A 44 6.96 4.27 -23.04
N GLY A 45 6.32 3.25 -23.59
CA GLY A 45 7.00 2.01 -23.96
C GLY A 45 7.61 1.31 -22.74
N LYS A 46 8.94 1.09 -22.76
CA LYS A 46 9.66 0.49 -21.64
C LYS A 46 10.23 1.49 -20.63
N ALA A 47 10.21 2.79 -20.97
CA ALA A 47 10.78 3.84 -20.14
C ALA A 47 9.72 4.38 -19.17
N SER A 48 10.10 4.61 -17.93
CA SER A 48 9.31 5.42 -17.00
C SER A 48 9.30 6.87 -17.50
N VAL A 49 8.11 7.48 -17.50
CA VAL A 49 7.95 8.92 -17.78
C VAL A 49 7.79 9.72 -16.50
N THR A 50 8.01 9.07 -15.37
CA THR A 50 7.88 9.64 -14.05
C THR A 50 8.89 10.77 -13.85
N THR A 51 8.41 11.98 -13.67
CA THR A 51 9.24 13.17 -13.38
C THR A 51 9.47 13.35 -11.88
N ASN A 52 8.57 12.77 -11.08
CA ASN A 52 8.63 12.71 -9.63
C ASN A 52 8.21 11.30 -9.20
N ARG A 53 8.81 10.78 -8.12
CA ARG A 53 8.44 9.47 -7.54
C ARG A 53 6.97 9.34 -7.13
N LEU A 54 6.27 10.46 -6.99
CA LEU A 54 4.82 10.52 -6.73
C LEU A 54 3.99 10.60 -8.02
N ASP A 55 4.62 10.76 -9.18
CA ASP A 55 3.96 10.75 -10.48
C ASP A 55 3.57 9.30 -10.85
N ASN A 56 2.51 8.85 -10.22
CA ASN A 56 2.08 7.47 -10.18
C ASN A 56 0.55 7.41 -10.09
N ALA A 57 -0.05 6.49 -10.82
CA ALA A 57 -1.50 6.34 -10.86
C ALA A 57 -2.15 6.02 -9.51
N ASP A 58 -1.44 5.30 -8.62
CA ASP A 58 -1.96 4.95 -7.30
C ASP A 58 -2.07 6.20 -6.42
N THR A 59 -1.04 7.06 -6.41
CA THR A 59 -1.07 8.33 -5.66
C THR A 59 -2.07 9.31 -6.25
N MET A 60 -2.10 9.48 -7.58
CA MET A 60 -3.11 10.30 -8.26
C MET A 60 -4.54 9.85 -7.91
N HIS A 61 -4.76 8.54 -7.86
CA HIS A 61 -6.06 7.97 -7.51
C HIS A 61 -6.48 8.34 -6.09
N LEU A 62 -5.55 8.26 -5.15
CA LEU A 62 -5.78 8.64 -3.76
C LEU A 62 -6.05 10.13 -3.60
N GLU A 63 -5.33 10.99 -4.32
CA GLU A 63 -5.57 12.44 -4.38
C GLU A 63 -6.99 12.76 -4.86
N ILE A 64 -7.43 12.13 -5.96
CA ILE A 64 -8.79 12.30 -6.48
C ILE A 64 -9.85 11.87 -5.44
N CYS A 65 -9.62 10.76 -4.74
CA CYS A 65 -10.51 10.35 -3.65
C CYS A 65 -10.56 11.40 -2.53
N GLY A 66 -9.41 11.97 -2.16
CA GLY A 66 -9.29 13.04 -1.18
C GLY A 66 -10.09 14.28 -1.58
N GLU A 67 -9.90 14.76 -2.81
CA GLU A 67 -10.63 15.92 -3.32
C GLU A 67 -12.16 15.73 -3.31
N ILE A 68 -12.63 14.52 -3.60
CA ILE A 68 -14.07 14.19 -3.56
C ILE A 68 -14.57 14.20 -2.11
N MET A 69 -13.80 13.63 -1.19
CA MET A 69 -14.17 13.54 0.22
C MET A 69 -14.16 14.90 0.90
N ASP A 70 -13.17 15.73 0.63
CA ASP A 70 -13.05 17.08 1.20
C ASP A 70 -14.23 18.01 0.84
N LYS A 71 -14.79 17.82 -0.33
CA LYS A 71 -15.95 18.60 -0.81
C LYS A 71 -17.30 18.11 -0.28
N ASN A 72 -17.33 16.99 0.44
CA ASN A 72 -18.58 16.37 0.92
C ASN A 72 -18.58 16.22 2.44
N PRO A 73 -19.46 16.95 3.17
CA PRO A 73 -19.56 16.89 4.63
C PRO A 73 -19.79 15.48 5.22
N ARG A 74 -20.26 14.55 4.40
CA ARG A 74 -20.42 13.14 4.79
C ARG A 74 -19.09 12.53 5.25
N TYR A 75 -17.98 12.94 4.64
CA TYR A 75 -16.64 12.40 4.91
C TYR A 75 -15.82 13.21 5.91
N LYS A 76 -16.44 14.09 6.71
CA LYS A 76 -15.76 14.93 7.72
C LYS A 76 -14.88 14.17 8.73
N LYS A 77 -15.12 12.85 8.88
CA LYS A 77 -14.33 11.96 9.75
C LYS A 77 -13.13 11.32 9.01
N VAL A 78 -13.04 11.51 7.70
CA VAL A 78 -12.01 10.89 6.88
C VAL A 78 -10.86 11.86 6.68
N ASN A 79 -9.65 11.40 6.96
CA ASN A 79 -8.42 12.11 6.67
C ASN A 79 -7.67 11.33 5.58
N VAL A 80 -7.57 11.90 4.39
CA VAL A 80 -6.83 11.29 3.29
C VAL A 80 -5.38 11.75 3.34
N GLN A 81 -4.47 10.79 3.35
CA GLN A 81 -3.02 11.03 3.45
C GLN A 81 -2.31 10.42 2.26
N VAL A 82 -1.88 11.25 1.34
CA VAL A 82 -1.04 10.83 0.19
C VAL A 82 0.41 10.77 0.65
N ALA A 83 1.10 9.68 0.32
CA ALA A 83 2.52 9.54 0.64
C ALA A 83 3.35 10.59 -0.09
N ASP A 84 4.41 11.09 0.54
CA ASP A 84 5.43 11.95 -0.08
C ASP A 84 6.62 11.17 -0.65
N GLY A 85 6.51 9.83 -0.67
CA GLY A 85 7.54 8.91 -1.14
C GLY A 85 7.04 7.49 -1.27
N PHE A 86 7.97 6.52 -1.32
CA PHE A 86 7.66 5.09 -1.50
C PHE A 86 7.20 4.39 -0.22
N HIS A 87 7.13 5.08 0.89
CA HIS A 87 6.65 4.57 2.17
C HIS A 87 5.91 5.66 2.93
N GLN A 88 5.05 5.25 3.85
CA GLN A 88 4.29 6.13 4.71
C GLN A 88 4.22 5.54 6.12
N VAL A 89 4.15 6.39 7.13
CA VAL A 89 4.03 5.97 8.54
C VAL A 89 2.77 6.59 9.14
N PHE A 90 2.01 5.76 9.81
CA PHE A 90 0.81 6.15 10.56
C PHE A 90 1.06 5.95 12.05
N ASP A 91 0.57 6.88 12.86
CA ASP A 91 0.42 6.69 14.30
C ASP A 91 -1.00 6.20 14.58
N ILE A 92 -1.12 5.00 15.10
CA ILE A 92 -2.38 4.36 15.46
C ILE A 92 -2.34 4.06 16.95
N PHE A 93 -2.97 4.90 17.75
CA PHE A 93 -2.98 4.82 19.22
C PHE A 93 -1.59 4.72 19.85
N GLY A 94 -0.62 5.50 19.33
CA GLY A 94 0.76 5.50 19.81
C GLY A 94 1.65 4.39 19.22
N LYS A 95 1.10 3.52 18.40
CA LYS A 95 1.83 2.51 17.65
C LYS A 95 2.14 3.01 16.24
N LYS A 96 3.40 3.02 15.88
CA LYS A 96 3.83 3.39 14.52
C LYS A 96 3.70 2.22 13.57
N VAL A 97 2.90 2.40 12.53
CA VAL A 97 2.68 1.44 11.44
C VAL A 97 3.23 2.03 10.15
N ALA A 98 4.26 1.42 9.60
CA ALA A 98 4.80 1.80 8.29
C ALA A 98 4.19 0.94 7.19
N ILE A 99 3.93 1.55 6.04
CA ILE A 99 3.55 0.85 4.83
C ILE A 99 4.52 1.18 3.70
N THR A 100 4.82 0.20 2.85
CA THR A 100 5.52 0.36 1.57
C THR A 100 5.05 -0.71 0.61
N HIS A 101 5.03 -0.40 -0.71
CA HIS A 101 4.71 -1.45 -1.68
C HIS A 101 5.78 -2.55 -1.70
N GLY A 102 7.05 -2.21 -1.56
CA GLY A 102 8.15 -3.18 -1.48
C GLY A 102 8.97 -3.34 -2.76
N HIS A 103 8.51 -2.85 -3.91
CA HIS A 103 9.20 -2.98 -5.20
C HIS A 103 10.55 -2.25 -5.27
N MET A 104 10.73 -1.19 -4.48
CA MET A 104 11.97 -0.41 -4.44
C MET A 104 13.01 -0.96 -3.47
N THR A 105 12.70 -2.03 -2.76
CA THR A 105 13.64 -2.62 -1.80
C THR A 105 14.71 -3.45 -2.52
N THR A 106 15.95 -3.26 -2.12
CA THR A 106 17.12 -3.88 -2.76
C THR A 106 18.06 -4.52 -1.73
N GLY A 107 19.04 -5.26 -2.23
CA GLY A 107 20.19 -5.69 -1.43
C GLY A 107 20.03 -6.99 -0.62
N GLY A 108 18.94 -7.74 -0.83
CA GLY A 108 18.75 -9.10 -0.29
C GLY A 108 18.76 -10.16 -1.39
N ALA A 109 19.08 -11.40 -1.04
CA ALA A 109 19.06 -12.54 -1.98
C ALA A 109 17.61 -13.06 -2.23
N SER A 110 16.70 -12.80 -1.33
CA SER A 110 15.29 -13.20 -1.41
C SER A 110 14.37 -11.97 -1.23
N PRO A 111 13.10 -12.07 -1.59
CA PRO A 111 12.11 -11.02 -1.29
C PRO A 111 12.12 -10.59 0.18
N GLU A 112 12.14 -11.55 1.11
CA GLU A 112 12.21 -11.30 2.53
C GLU A 112 13.49 -10.55 2.92
N GLY A 113 14.62 -11.03 2.42
CA GLY A 113 15.92 -10.43 2.69
C GLY A 113 16.00 -8.97 2.23
N LYS A 114 15.36 -8.64 1.09
CA LYS A 114 15.29 -7.27 0.58
C LYS A 114 14.50 -6.35 1.52
N ILE A 115 13.31 -6.79 1.95
CA ILE A 115 12.46 -6.01 2.87
C ILE A 115 13.15 -5.82 4.22
N ILE A 116 13.68 -6.89 4.80
CA ILE A 116 14.35 -6.83 6.10
C ILE A 116 15.57 -5.90 6.04
N LYS A 117 16.41 -6.04 5.02
CA LYS A 117 17.61 -5.20 4.85
C LYS A 117 17.23 -3.73 4.66
N TRP A 118 16.19 -3.45 3.88
CA TRP A 118 15.67 -2.10 3.72
C TRP A 118 15.18 -1.54 5.07
N TRP A 119 14.38 -2.29 5.82
CA TRP A 119 13.85 -1.83 7.10
C TRP A 119 14.95 -1.63 8.15
N GLN A 120 15.94 -2.51 8.20
CA GLN A 120 17.14 -2.31 9.01
C GLN A 120 17.87 -1.01 8.64
N GLY A 121 18.00 -0.71 7.34
CA GLY A 121 18.56 0.56 6.88
C GLY A 121 17.77 1.78 7.34
N GLN A 122 16.44 1.70 7.34
CA GLN A 122 15.57 2.75 7.90
C GLN A 122 15.84 2.96 9.40
N MET A 123 16.02 1.88 10.15
CA MET A 123 16.35 1.95 11.59
C MET A 123 17.71 2.59 11.83
N PHE A 124 18.75 2.17 11.12
CA PHE A 124 20.09 2.74 11.24
C PHE A 124 20.16 4.20 10.82
N GLY A 125 19.37 4.57 9.81
CA GLY A 125 19.30 5.94 9.30
C GLY A 125 18.41 6.87 10.15
N TRP A 126 17.80 6.40 11.24
CA TRP A 126 16.84 7.17 12.03
C TRP A 126 15.70 7.77 11.17
N LEU A 127 15.30 7.04 10.15
CA LEU A 127 14.22 7.44 9.25
C LEU A 127 12.85 7.02 9.82
N PRO A 128 11.76 7.72 9.46
CA PRO A 128 10.44 7.49 10.06
C PRO A 128 9.97 6.04 10.03
N SER A 129 10.18 5.32 8.92
CA SER A 129 9.81 3.89 8.83
C SER A 129 10.65 2.99 9.72
N GLY A 130 11.84 3.44 10.14
CA GLY A 130 12.70 2.73 11.08
C GLY A 130 12.17 2.75 12.52
N GLU A 131 11.32 3.70 12.87
CA GLU A 131 10.68 3.77 14.18
C GLU A 131 9.43 2.87 14.29
N ALA A 132 8.89 2.41 13.16
CA ALA A 132 7.66 1.63 13.14
C ALA A 132 7.81 0.28 13.86
N GLU A 133 6.82 -0.07 14.64
CA GLU A 133 6.69 -1.38 15.29
C GLU A 133 6.12 -2.42 14.33
N ILE A 134 5.28 -1.97 13.41
CA ILE A 134 4.63 -2.81 12.39
C ILE A 134 5.01 -2.29 11.02
N LEU A 135 5.49 -3.17 10.15
CA LEU A 135 5.72 -2.90 8.73
C LEU A 135 4.76 -3.72 7.91
N ILE A 136 3.99 -3.08 7.03
CA ILE A 136 3.09 -3.74 6.08
C ILE A 136 3.64 -3.53 4.67
N THR A 137 3.72 -4.62 3.89
CA THR A 137 4.20 -4.59 2.51
C THR A 137 3.26 -5.32 1.56
N GLY A 138 3.31 -4.98 0.27
CA GLY A 138 2.65 -5.68 -0.82
C GLY A 138 3.66 -6.33 -1.77
N HIS A 139 3.46 -6.16 -3.08
CA HIS A 139 4.33 -6.50 -4.21
C HIS A 139 4.51 -7.98 -4.51
N TYR A 140 4.83 -8.78 -3.50
CA TYR A 140 5.18 -10.19 -3.69
C TYR A 140 3.98 -11.15 -3.69
N HIS A 141 2.77 -10.65 -3.46
CA HIS A 141 1.49 -11.36 -3.52
C HIS A 141 1.33 -12.54 -2.56
N HIS A 142 2.31 -12.81 -1.69
CA HIS A 142 2.29 -13.92 -0.73
C HIS A 142 2.04 -13.41 0.68
N PRO A 143 1.03 -13.93 1.41
CA PRO A 143 0.87 -13.57 2.81
C PRO A 143 2.06 -14.09 3.62
N ARG A 144 2.64 -13.23 4.42
CA ARG A 144 3.73 -13.56 5.34
C ARG A 144 3.58 -12.78 6.63
N LEU A 145 3.96 -13.41 7.71
CA LEU A 145 4.08 -12.76 9.00
C LEU A 145 5.43 -13.16 9.61
N MET A 146 6.20 -12.16 10.00
CA MET A 146 7.45 -12.36 10.71
C MET A 146 7.50 -11.41 11.91
N GLN A 147 7.86 -11.95 13.06
CA GLN A 147 8.03 -11.17 14.27
C GLN A 147 9.47 -11.35 14.80
N GLN A 148 10.09 -10.23 15.17
CA GLN A 148 11.39 -10.23 15.81
C GLN A 148 11.41 -9.18 16.93
N GLY A 149 11.49 -9.63 18.18
CA GLY A 149 11.34 -8.77 19.35
C GLY A 149 9.97 -8.10 19.36
N LYS A 150 9.94 -6.77 19.42
CA LYS A 150 8.70 -5.97 19.41
C LYS A 150 8.26 -5.55 17.99
N ARG A 151 8.95 -6.00 16.95
CA ARG A 151 8.69 -5.60 15.58
C ARG A 151 8.02 -6.70 14.80
N THR A 152 7.00 -6.36 14.04
CA THR A 152 6.24 -7.28 13.20
C THR A 152 6.24 -6.80 11.76
N TRP A 153 6.66 -7.66 10.85
CA TRP A 153 6.49 -7.46 9.41
C TRP A 153 5.37 -8.33 8.91
N ILE A 154 4.44 -7.72 8.17
CA ILE A 154 3.32 -8.40 7.51
C ILE A 154 3.37 -8.08 6.02
N GLN A 155 3.41 -9.10 5.20
CA GLN A 155 3.25 -8.98 3.75
C GLN A 155 1.84 -9.36 3.38
N CYS A 156 1.17 -8.47 2.63
CA CYS A 156 -0.20 -8.69 2.19
C CYS A 156 -0.25 -9.68 1.02
N PRO A 157 -1.29 -10.51 0.93
CA PRO A 157 -1.61 -11.22 -0.30
C PRO A 157 -2.05 -10.23 -1.39
N SER A 158 -2.16 -10.70 -2.63
CA SER A 158 -2.89 -10.00 -3.69
C SER A 158 -4.40 -10.13 -3.47
N ILE A 159 -5.16 -9.15 -3.95
CA ILE A 159 -6.63 -9.29 -4.09
C ILE A 159 -7.01 -9.98 -5.40
N ASP A 160 -6.04 -10.25 -6.26
CA ASP A 160 -6.19 -10.92 -7.55
C ASP A 160 -5.59 -12.33 -7.49
N ALA A 161 -6.36 -13.33 -7.93
CA ALA A 161 -5.95 -14.74 -8.11
C ALA A 161 -5.39 -15.00 -9.50
N SER A 162 -4.66 -14.07 -10.09
CA SER A 162 -4.18 -14.08 -11.48
C SER A 162 -3.69 -15.45 -11.98
N ASP A 163 -4.48 -16.10 -12.80
CA ASP A 163 -4.13 -17.37 -13.43
C ASP A 163 -2.88 -17.26 -14.34
N ASP A 164 -2.74 -16.12 -15.03
CA ASP A 164 -1.57 -15.86 -15.88
C ASP A 164 -0.27 -15.75 -15.09
N PHE A 165 -0.31 -15.13 -13.91
CA PHE A 165 0.85 -15.05 -13.03
C PHE A 165 1.23 -16.45 -12.51
N THR A 166 0.25 -17.20 -12.05
CA THR A 166 0.41 -18.58 -11.57
C THR A 166 0.95 -19.50 -12.66
N ALA A 167 0.39 -19.43 -13.86
CA ALA A 167 0.83 -20.26 -14.98
C ALA A 167 2.30 -20.02 -15.37
N ARG A 168 2.78 -18.78 -15.25
CA ARG A 168 4.18 -18.42 -15.57
C ARG A 168 5.17 -18.67 -14.46
N THR A 169 4.77 -18.51 -13.21
CA THR A 169 5.68 -18.54 -12.05
C THR A 169 5.55 -19.79 -11.21
N GLY A 170 4.44 -20.53 -11.32
CA GLY A 170 4.08 -21.63 -10.43
C GLY A 170 3.70 -21.16 -9.01
N LEU A 171 3.60 -19.85 -8.79
CA LEU A 171 3.32 -19.28 -7.48
C LEU A 171 1.85 -18.87 -7.39
N TRP A 172 1.09 -19.59 -6.58
CA TRP A 172 -0.32 -19.29 -6.31
C TRP A 172 -0.55 -19.03 -4.83
N ASN A 173 -1.40 -18.07 -4.53
CA ASN A 173 -1.86 -17.80 -3.18
C ASN A 173 -3.33 -17.39 -3.21
N GLU A 174 -4.04 -17.71 -2.12
CA GLU A 174 -5.40 -17.24 -1.92
C GLU A 174 -5.44 -15.70 -1.97
N PRO A 175 -6.35 -15.12 -2.77
CA PRO A 175 -6.62 -13.69 -2.72
C PRO A 175 -7.11 -13.29 -1.34
N GLY A 176 -6.70 -12.11 -0.89
CA GLY A 176 -7.11 -11.68 0.44
C GLY A 176 -6.84 -10.23 0.74
N VAL A 177 -7.41 -9.79 1.85
CA VAL A 177 -7.22 -8.47 2.44
C VAL A 177 -6.73 -8.66 3.87
N LEU A 178 -5.72 -7.91 4.25
CA LEU A 178 -5.25 -7.88 5.64
C LEU A 178 -6.19 -7.02 6.49
N SER A 179 -6.67 -7.59 7.58
CA SER A 179 -7.28 -6.85 8.68
C SER A 179 -6.40 -7.00 9.92
N LEU A 180 -6.06 -5.89 10.54
CA LEU A 180 -5.20 -5.84 11.71
C LEU A 180 -5.86 -4.99 12.80
N THR A 181 -5.96 -5.56 14.01
CA THR A 181 -6.34 -4.82 15.21
C THR A 181 -5.07 -4.49 16.01
N VAL A 182 -4.97 -3.25 16.45
CA VAL A 182 -3.84 -2.74 17.26
C VAL A 182 -4.39 -2.24 18.58
N ASP A 183 -3.89 -2.80 19.68
CA ASP A 183 -4.24 -2.47 21.07
C ASP A 183 -3.17 -1.54 21.68
#